data_b0490219e5fc9f6589a52fcca19a1317
#
_entry.id   b0490219e5fc9f6589a52fcca19a1317
#
_cell.length_a   1.000
_cell.length_b   1.000
_cell.length_c   1.000
_cell.angle_alpha   90.00
_cell.angle_beta   90.00
_cell.angle_gamma   90.00
#
_symmetry.space_group_name_H-M   'P 1'
#
loop_
_entity.id
_entity.type
_entity.pdbx_description
1 polymer ?
#
loop_
_entity_poly.entity_id
_entity_poly.type
_entity_poly.pdbx_seq_one_letter_code
_entity_poly.pdbx_strand_id
1 'polypeptide(L)'
;MPRYLVVRKFEVDSEDMPRLGRRSREKIEGEFSQITWEHSHVVIDDDGLVRTFCVYAAPDEETVHAHAAELGEHRVESIHEIAGDVTPDDFPG
;
A
#
# COMPACT_ATOMS: atom_id res chain seq x y z
N MET A 1 -16.30 2.35 2.22
CA MET A 1 -15.30 1.48 2.87
C MET A 1 -14.23 2.35 3.52
N PRO A 2 -13.71 1.93 4.67
CA PRO A 2 -12.55 2.62 5.26
C PRO A 2 -11.36 2.64 4.28
N ARG A 3 -10.55 3.68 4.40
CA ARG A 3 -9.30 3.82 3.66
C ARG A 3 -8.14 3.69 4.63
N TYR A 4 -7.07 3.06 4.19
CA TYR A 4 -5.91 2.79 5.04
C TYR A 4 -4.62 3.27 4.38
N LEU A 5 -3.77 3.89 5.19
CA LEU A 5 -2.38 4.16 4.82
C LEU A 5 -1.55 2.97 5.30
N VAL A 6 -0.93 2.27 4.36
CA VAL A 6 -0.16 1.06 4.64
C VAL A 6 1.31 1.34 4.33
N VAL A 7 2.16 1.24 5.35
CA VAL A 7 3.59 1.43 5.20
C VAL A 7 4.26 0.06 5.15
N ARG A 8 5.00 -0.20 4.05
CA ARG A 8 5.64 -1.50 3.81
C ARG A 8 7.12 -1.32 3.51
N LYS A 9 7.94 -2.21 4.06
CA LYS A 9 9.35 -2.30 3.73
C LYS A 9 9.57 -3.56 2.90
N PHE A 10 10.11 -3.40 1.71
CA PHE A 10 10.42 -4.52 0.82
C PHE A 10 11.89 -4.91 0.97
N GLU A 11 12.16 -6.21 0.86
CA GLU A 11 13.51 -6.75 0.90
C GLU A 11 14.07 -6.91 -0.52
N VAL A 12 13.68 -6.00 -1.41
CA VAL A 12 14.05 -5.99 -2.82
C VAL A 12 14.45 -4.56 -3.20
N ASP A 13 15.20 -4.43 -4.27
CA ASP A 13 15.55 -3.11 -4.81
C ASP A 13 14.47 -2.59 -5.77
N SER A 14 14.67 -1.36 -6.25
CA SER A 14 13.68 -0.70 -7.11
C SER A 14 13.45 -1.42 -8.45
N GLU A 15 14.40 -2.23 -8.91
CA GLU A 15 14.28 -2.96 -10.18
C GLU A 15 13.22 -4.05 -10.12
N ASP A 16 12.95 -4.59 -8.91
CA ASP A 16 11.96 -5.63 -8.70
C ASP A 16 10.54 -5.09 -8.50
N MET A 17 10.39 -3.79 -8.29
CA MET A 17 9.08 -3.20 -8.01
C MET A 17 8.04 -3.39 -9.11
N PRO A 18 8.39 -3.31 -10.41
CA PRO A 18 7.39 -3.58 -11.46
C PRO A 18 6.80 -4.99 -11.36
N ARG A 19 7.61 -5.99 -11.04
CA ARG A 19 7.16 -7.36 -10.84
C ARG A 19 6.20 -7.46 -9.66
N LEU A 20 6.58 -6.87 -8.54
CA LEU A 20 5.76 -6.87 -7.33
C LEU A 20 4.46 -6.09 -7.51
N GLY A 21 4.52 -4.96 -8.20
CA GLY A 21 3.33 -4.17 -8.51
C GLY A 21 2.32 -4.94 -9.36
N ARG A 22 2.78 -5.64 -10.37
CA ARG A 22 1.92 -6.49 -11.20
C ARG A 22 1.30 -7.62 -10.37
N ARG A 23 2.10 -8.26 -9.52
CA ARG A 23 1.61 -9.32 -8.63
C ARG A 23 0.54 -8.81 -7.66
N SER A 24 0.76 -7.64 -7.09
CA SER A 24 -0.21 -7.00 -6.21
C SER A 24 -1.53 -6.74 -6.94
N ARG A 25 -1.45 -6.19 -8.15
CA ARG A 25 -2.64 -5.93 -8.97
C ARG A 25 -3.40 -7.20 -9.29
N GLU A 26 -2.69 -8.26 -9.66
CA GLU A 26 -3.30 -9.56 -9.95
C GLU A 26 -4.04 -10.12 -8.73
N LYS A 27 -3.44 -10.00 -7.55
CA LYS A 27 -4.08 -10.46 -6.30
C LYS A 27 -5.34 -9.65 -5.99
N ILE A 28 -5.30 -8.34 -6.19
CA ILE A 28 -6.48 -7.48 -5.96
C ILE A 28 -7.59 -7.79 -6.96
N GLU A 29 -7.26 -7.97 -8.23
CA GLU A 29 -8.25 -8.31 -9.26
C GLU A 29 -8.85 -9.71 -9.06
N GLY A 30 -8.11 -10.62 -8.40
CA GLY A 30 -8.54 -11.99 -8.10
C GLY A 30 -9.10 -12.16 -6.69
N GLU A 31 -8.27 -12.67 -5.78
CA GLU A 31 -8.68 -13.06 -4.43
C GLU A 31 -9.10 -11.90 -3.54
N PHE A 32 -8.59 -10.70 -3.80
CA PHE A 32 -8.81 -9.52 -2.96
C PHE A 32 -9.59 -8.43 -3.70
N SER A 33 -10.60 -8.82 -4.47
CA SER A 33 -11.42 -7.88 -5.24
C SER A 33 -12.18 -6.86 -4.39
N GLN A 34 -12.25 -7.07 -3.07
CA GLN A 34 -12.84 -6.12 -2.13
C GLN A 34 -11.93 -4.94 -1.84
N ILE A 35 -10.63 -5.04 -2.18
CA ILE A 35 -9.66 -3.98 -1.98
C ILE A 35 -9.62 -3.09 -3.22
N THR A 36 -9.68 -1.78 -3.02
CA THR A 36 -9.38 -0.80 -4.05
C THR A 36 -8.01 -0.22 -3.78
N TRP A 37 -7.06 -0.46 -4.66
CA TRP A 37 -5.73 0.14 -4.58
C TRP A 37 -5.81 1.50 -5.25
N GLU A 38 -5.75 2.57 -4.45
CA GLU A 38 -5.86 3.92 -4.97
C GLU A 38 -4.53 4.40 -5.58
N HIS A 39 -3.47 4.37 -4.78
CA HIS A 39 -2.13 4.72 -5.24
C HIS A 39 -1.09 4.34 -4.18
N SER A 40 0.17 4.40 -4.59
CA SER A 40 1.31 4.19 -3.69
C SER A 40 2.41 5.18 -4.00
N HIS A 41 3.11 5.61 -2.95
CA HIS A 41 4.36 6.34 -3.09
C HIS A 41 5.51 5.38 -2.84
N VAL A 42 6.48 5.37 -3.73
CA VAL A 42 7.68 4.53 -3.63
C VAL A 42 8.85 5.39 -3.18
N VAL A 43 9.49 4.97 -2.10
CA VAL A 43 10.66 5.63 -1.54
C VAL A 43 11.82 4.65 -1.55
N ILE A 44 12.99 5.12 -1.91
CA ILE A 44 14.22 4.34 -1.80
C ILE A 44 14.91 4.80 -0.53
N ASP A 45 15.03 3.87 0.43
CA ASP A 45 15.70 4.15 1.70
C ASP A 45 17.24 4.20 1.54
N ASP A 46 17.92 4.65 2.57
CA ASP A 46 19.38 4.78 2.57
C ASP A 46 20.09 3.44 2.35
N ASP A 47 19.45 2.33 2.69
CA ASP A 47 19.98 0.98 2.47
C ASP A 47 19.78 0.48 1.02
N GLY A 48 19.18 1.30 0.15
CA GLY A 48 18.90 0.95 -1.24
C GLY A 48 17.64 0.11 -1.42
N LEU A 49 16.95 -0.26 -0.36
CA LEU A 49 15.73 -1.05 -0.41
C LEU A 49 14.50 -0.15 -0.52
N VAL A 50 13.40 -0.72 -0.99
CA VAL A 50 12.17 0.01 -1.27
C VAL A 50 11.27 0.06 -0.04
N ARG A 51 10.73 1.24 0.23
CA ARG A 51 9.63 1.45 1.17
C ARG A 51 8.46 2.02 0.41
N THR A 52 7.25 1.54 0.67
CA THR A 52 6.04 2.09 0.03
C THR A 52 5.07 2.63 1.05
N PHE A 53 4.39 3.69 0.65
CA PHE A 53 3.28 4.31 1.38
C PHE A 53 2.06 4.16 0.49
N CYS A 54 1.22 3.17 0.80
CA CYS A 54 0.11 2.78 -0.07
C CYS A 54 -1.21 3.24 0.52
N VAL A 55 -2.14 3.67 -0.33
CA VAL A 55 -3.49 3.99 0.08
C VAL A 55 -4.43 2.95 -0.52
N TYR A 56 -5.14 2.23 0.35
CA TYR A 56 -6.11 1.21 -0.01
C TYR A 56 -7.46 1.52 0.62
N ALA A 57 -8.54 1.28 -0.11
CA ALA A 57 -9.87 1.16 0.48
C ALA A 57 -10.16 -0.34 0.64
N ALA A 58 -10.55 -0.75 1.83
CA ALA A 58 -10.79 -2.16 2.15
C ALA A 58 -11.85 -2.27 3.25
N PRO A 59 -12.54 -3.42 3.37
CA PRO A 59 -13.55 -3.61 4.41
C PRO A 59 -13.00 -3.47 5.82
N ASP A 60 -11.76 -3.94 6.06
CA ASP A 60 -11.11 -3.94 7.38
C ASP A 60 -9.61 -4.13 7.23
N GLU A 61 -8.87 -3.96 8.35
CA GLU A 61 -7.42 -4.15 8.38
C GLU A 61 -7.02 -5.60 8.10
N GLU A 62 -7.82 -6.56 8.53
CA GLU A 62 -7.51 -7.99 8.34
C GLU A 62 -7.39 -8.33 6.86
N THR A 63 -8.24 -7.75 6.02
CA THR A 63 -8.19 -7.93 4.57
C THR A 63 -6.89 -7.37 3.99
N VAL A 64 -6.44 -6.21 4.50
CA VAL A 64 -5.17 -5.61 4.08
C VAL A 64 -3.99 -6.50 4.47
N HIS A 65 -3.99 -7.03 5.70
CA HIS A 65 -2.96 -7.96 6.17
C HIS A 65 -2.94 -9.25 5.34
N ALA A 66 -4.11 -9.80 5.02
CA ALA A 66 -4.20 -11.00 4.20
C ALA A 66 -3.61 -10.79 2.81
N HIS A 67 -3.90 -9.66 2.18
CA HIS A 67 -3.31 -9.29 0.88
C HIS A 67 -1.79 -9.19 0.98
N ALA A 68 -1.28 -8.54 2.02
CA ALA A 68 0.16 -8.39 2.23
C ALA A 68 0.83 -9.75 2.40
N ALA A 69 0.22 -10.67 3.14
CA ALA A 69 0.75 -12.03 3.35
C ALA A 69 0.85 -12.80 2.03
N GLU A 70 -0.15 -12.69 1.17
CA GLU A 70 -0.16 -13.35 -0.13
C GLU A 70 0.86 -12.75 -1.09
N LEU A 71 1.09 -11.44 -1.03
CA LEU A 71 2.08 -10.78 -1.87
C LEU A 71 3.50 -11.22 -1.52
N GLY A 72 3.83 -11.29 -0.22
CA GLY A 72 5.16 -11.69 0.26
C GLY A 72 6.27 -10.67 -0.05
N GLU A 73 7.50 -11.06 0.25
CA GLU A 73 8.74 -10.31 -0.02
C GLU A 73 8.80 -8.92 0.64
N HIS A 74 7.96 -8.68 1.64
CA HIS A 74 7.95 -7.43 2.39
C HIS A 74 7.38 -7.65 3.78
N ARG A 75 7.50 -6.62 4.62
CA ARG A 75 6.81 -6.58 5.91
C ARG A 75 5.95 -5.32 5.98
N VAL A 76 4.80 -5.43 6.61
CA VAL A 76 3.96 -4.29 6.93
C VAL A 76 4.52 -3.66 8.21
N GLU A 77 4.94 -2.40 8.12
CA GLU A 77 5.47 -1.70 9.28
C GLU A 77 4.37 -1.04 10.09
N SER A 78 3.37 -0.48 9.41
CA SER A 78 2.22 0.13 10.08
C SER A 78 1.03 0.20 9.14
N ILE A 79 -0.16 0.19 9.74
CA ILE A 79 -1.43 0.44 9.04
C ILE A 79 -2.18 1.48 9.86
N HIS A 80 -2.68 2.52 9.18
CA HIS A 80 -3.44 3.58 9.81
C HIS A 80 -4.75 3.79 9.05
N GLU A 81 -5.87 3.80 9.75
CA GLU A 81 -7.12 4.21 9.12
C GLU A 81 -7.07 5.70 8.84
N ILE A 82 -7.37 6.07 7.59
CA ILE A 82 -7.36 7.46 7.16
C ILE A 82 -8.64 8.13 7.62
N ALA A 83 -8.52 9.19 8.43
CA ALA A 83 -9.68 9.95 8.89
C ALA A 83 -10.19 10.92 7.81
N GLY A 84 -9.31 11.39 6.95
CA GLY A 84 -9.64 12.29 5.86
C GLY A 84 -8.41 12.80 5.16
N ASP A 85 -8.62 13.47 4.04
CA ASP A 85 -7.55 14.09 3.26
C ASP A 85 -7.63 15.61 3.43
N VAL A 86 -6.46 16.23 3.48
CA VAL A 86 -6.36 17.69 3.63
C VAL A 86 -5.54 18.23 2.47
N THR A 87 -6.05 19.23 1.80
CA THR A 87 -5.38 19.91 0.69
C THR A 87 -5.38 21.42 0.92
N PRO A 88 -4.55 22.17 0.18
CA PRO A 88 -4.56 23.64 0.27
C PRO A 88 -5.94 24.26 0.03
N ASP A 89 -6.78 23.62 -0.76
CA ASP A 89 -8.13 24.12 -1.06
C ASP A 89 -9.06 24.09 0.17
N ASP A 90 -8.72 23.26 1.17
CA ASP A 90 -9.47 23.19 2.42
C ASP A 90 -9.23 24.42 3.32
N PHE A 91 -8.20 25.21 3.02
CA PHE A 91 -7.78 26.36 3.80
C PHE A 91 -7.67 27.62 2.92
N PRO A 92 -8.79 28.11 2.38
CA PRO A 92 -8.74 29.32 1.57
C PRO A 92 -8.25 30.50 2.42
N GLY A 93 -7.24 31.21 1.93
CA GLY A 93 -6.61 32.33 2.61
C GLY A 93 -7.26 33.65 2.32
#